data_2f336a317e1972c8780c3e15d1f1214a
#
_entry.id   2f336a317e1972c8780c3e15d1f1214a
#
_cell.length_a   1.000
_cell.length_b   1.000
_cell.length_c   1.000
_cell.angle_alpha   90.00
_cell.angle_beta   90.00
_cell.angle_gamma   90.00
#
_symmetry.space_group_name_H-M   'P 1'
#
loop_
_entity.id
_entity.type
_entity.pdbx_description
1 polymer ?
#
loop_
_entity_poly.entity_id
_entity_poly.type
_entity_poly.pdbx_seq_one_letter_code
_entity_poly.pdbx_strand_id
1 'polypeptide(L)'
;MSANTPLSRGDWLSALVVVLIWGLNFVVMKLGLQAISPMLLGALRFSAASLPFLLFVRPPSLPWRFMLGYGLAQGVGQFGLLFLGLHLGMTAGMASVVIQTQAFFTLLAAPWLGERVRPLQWAGLAVALCGLLAIGLAHGEGPGQMTLAGFVLTVGAAAMWATSNVIARRASQVARYQPFPFIVWSSVVPILPFFALAAWIDGPAQMAQQLQGLGWKSVLCVLYLAWLATLLAYSLWTRLLQRHPAGRVTPFSLVVPVVGLWAAVLVFGEQPALQQWLGTGVVLLGLVINQKR
;
A
#
# COMPACT_ATOMS: atom_id res chain seq x y z
N MET A 1 -28.86 -3.29 -8.92
CA MET A 1 -28.29 -2.03 -9.41
C MET A 1 -27.69 -2.30 -10.79
N SER A 2 -28.09 -1.56 -11.82
CA SER A 2 -27.77 -1.83 -13.22
C SER A 2 -26.25 -1.79 -13.46
N ALA A 3 -25.72 -2.87 -14.06
CA ALA A 3 -24.30 -3.06 -14.37
C ALA A 3 -23.72 -2.04 -15.37
N ASN A 4 -24.49 -1.04 -15.80
CA ASN A 4 -24.17 -0.18 -16.96
C ASN A 4 -24.13 1.33 -16.68
N THR A 5 -24.19 1.79 -15.44
CA THR A 5 -24.07 3.23 -15.16
C THR A 5 -22.64 3.71 -15.46
N PRO A 6 -22.43 4.67 -16.38
CA PRO A 6 -21.11 5.24 -16.64
C PRO A 6 -20.57 5.95 -15.39
N LEU A 7 -19.24 6.03 -15.30
CA LEU A 7 -18.58 6.78 -14.23
C LEU A 7 -18.98 8.27 -14.35
N SER A 8 -19.47 8.85 -13.26
CA SER A 8 -19.73 10.27 -13.21
C SER A 8 -18.43 11.10 -13.20
N ARG A 9 -18.51 12.41 -13.49
CA ARG A 9 -17.35 13.30 -13.36
C ARG A 9 -16.72 13.25 -11.96
N GLY A 10 -17.54 13.13 -10.92
CA GLY A 10 -17.09 13.00 -9.54
C GLY A 10 -16.38 11.67 -9.27
N ASP A 11 -16.79 10.57 -9.93
CA ASP A 11 -16.12 9.26 -9.80
C ASP A 11 -14.77 9.27 -10.51
N TRP A 12 -14.66 9.90 -11.70
CA TRP A 12 -13.39 10.11 -12.39
C TRP A 12 -12.42 10.94 -11.57
N LEU A 13 -12.90 12.06 -10.99
CA LEU A 13 -12.10 12.91 -10.12
C LEU A 13 -11.62 12.13 -8.88
N SER A 14 -12.51 11.36 -8.25
CA SER A 14 -12.16 10.53 -7.10
C SER A 14 -11.09 9.48 -7.46
N ALA A 15 -11.21 8.81 -8.62
CA ALA A 15 -10.21 7.86 -9.07
C ALA A 15 -8.85 8.52 -9.35
N LEU A 16 -8.84 9.69 -10.00
CA LEU A 16 -7.63 10.46 -10.27
C LEU A 16 -6.95 10.90 -8.96
N VAL A 17 -7.71 11.43 -8.01
CA VAL A 17 -7.20 11.85 -6.69
C VAL A 17 -6.56 10.66 -5.95
N VAL A 18 -7.22 9.50 -5.95
CA VAL A 18 -6.65 8.28 -5.33
C VAL A 18 -5.34 7.87 -5.99
N VAL A 19 -5.29 7.84 -7.32
CA VAL A 19 -4.10 7.47 -8.09
C VAL A 19 -2.93 8.41 -7.80
N LEU A 20 -3.18 9.72 -7.78
CA LEU A 20 -2.16 10.71 -7.45
C LEU A 20 -1.67 10.56 -6.00
N ILE A 21 -2.59 10.45 -5.05
CA ILE A 21 -2.25 10.29 -3.63
C ILE A 21 -1.43 9.00 -3.43
N TRP A 22 -1.85 7.87 -3.98
CA TRP A 22 -1.12 6.61 -3.79
C TRP A 22 0.17 6.54 -4.60
N GLY A 23 0.25 7.17 -5.77
CA GLY A 23 1.48 7.27 -6.52
C GLY A 23 2.54 8.09 -5.79
N LEU A 24 2.19 9.28 -5.31
CA LEU A 24 3.08 10.14 -4.54
C LEU A 24 3.44 9.57 -3.16
N ASN A 25 2.63 8.65 -2.62
CA ASN A 25 2.81 8.08 -1.29
C ASN A 25 4.20 7.44 -1.08
N PHE A 26 4.79 6.82 -2.11
CA PHE A 26 6.11 6.20 -2.02
C PHE A 26 7.23 7.22 -1.88
N VAL A 27 7.12 8.34 -2.56
CA VAL A 27 8.03 9.48 -2.43
C VAL A 27 7.93 10.07 -1.02
N VAL A 28 6.70 10.31 -0.54
CA VAL A 28 6.47 10.87 0.80
C VAL A 28 6.95 9.91 1.90
N MET A 29 6.77 8.59 1.75
CA MET A 29 7.34 7.61 2.66
C MET A 29 8.88 7.72 2.71
N LYS A 30 9.53 7.76 1.55
CA LYS A 30 11.00 7.86 1.47
C LYS A 30 11.52 9.18 2.03
N LEU A 31 10.81 10.30 1.83
CA LEU A 31 11.12 11.59 2.47
C LEU A 31 10.97 11.52 4.00
N GLY A 32 9.90 10.91 4.49
CA GLY A 32 9.69 10.73 5.93
C GLY A 32 10.82 9.90 6.58
N LEU A 33 11.28 8.86 5.89
CA LEU A 33 12.36 7.98 6.35
C LEU A 33 13.75 8.63 6.38
N GLN A 34 13.92 9.83 5.85
CA GLN A 34 15.18 10.58 5.97
C GLN A 34 15.38 11.15 7.39
N ALA A 35 14.31 11.36 8.15
CA ALA A 35 14.35 11.96 9.47
C ALA A 35 13.72 11.11 10.58
N ILE A 36 12.93 10.13 10.22
CA ILE A 36 12.17 9.28 11.15
C ILE A 36 12.50 7.82 10.83
N SER A 37 12.78 7.03 11.86
CA SER A 37 13.02 5.59 11.67
C SER A 37 11.77 4.86 11.14
N PRO A 38 11.94 3.72 10.45
CA PRO A 38 10.84 3.01 9.80
C PRO A 38 9.67 2.70 10.75
N MET A 39 9.97 2.18 11.93
CA MET A 39 8.94 1.78 12.87
C MET A 39 8.28 2.99 13.52
N LEU A 40 9.02 4.03 13.85
CA LEU A 40 8.47 5.28 14.40
C LEU A 40 7.60 6.01 13.37
N LEU A 41 7.98 6.01 12.08
CA LEU A 41 7.14 6.57 11.02
C LEU A 41 5.79 5.81 10.92
N GLY A 42 5.82 4.48 11.04
CA GLY A 42 4.62 3.65 11.13
C GLY A 42 3.75 4.02 12.33
N ALA A 43 4.34 4.12 13.53
CA ALA A 43 3.64 4.50 14.75
C ALA A 43 2.95 5.86 14.61
N LEU A 44 3.68 6.88 14.14
CA LEU A 44 3.15 8.23 13.95
C LEU A 44 2.04 8.29 12.90
N ARG A 45 2.24 7.61 11.75
CA ARG A 45 1.22 7.51 10.69
C ARG A 45 -0.10 6.96 11.22
N PHE A 46 -0.07 5.83 11.91
CA PHE A 46 -1.28 5.16 12.38
C PHE A 46 -1.89 5.86 13.59
N SER A 47 -1.08 6.47 14.46
CA SER A 47 -1.56 7.35 15.53
C SER A 47 -2.33 8.55 14.96
N ALA A 48 -1.78 9.24 13.97
CA ALA A 48 -2.43 10.38 13.33
C ALA A 48 -3.67 9.98 12.50
N ALA A 49 -3.70 8.75 11.95
CA ALA A 49 -4.84 8.24 11.19
C ALA A 49 -6.01 7.78 12.08
N SER A 50 -5.77 7.45 13.36
CA SER A 50 -6.82 6.92 14.23
C SER A 50 -7.15 7.81 15.43
N LEU A 51 -6.17 8.17 16.25
CA LEU A 51 -6.42 8.80 17.57
C LEU A 51 -7.32 10.05 17.50
N PRO A 52 -7.10 11.02 16.57
CA PRO A 52 -7.97 12.20 16.49
C PRO A 52 -9.42 11.85 16.15
N PHE A 53 -9.66 10.74 15.46
CA PHE A 53 -10.95 10.36 14.93
C PHE A 53 -11.74 9.44 15.87
N LEU A 54 -11.09 8.77 16.84
CA LEU A 54 -11.77 7.88 17.79
C LEU A 54 -12.85 8.59 18.61
N LEU A 55 -12.69 9.90 18.86
CA LEU A 55 -13.65 10.68 19.60
C LEU A 55 -14.96 10.92 18.81
N PHE A 56 -14.90 10.87 17.47
CA PHE A 56 -16.01 11.22 16.60
C PHE A 56 -16.55 10.03 15.80
N VAL A 57 -15.78 8.97 15.68
CA VAL A 57 -16.08 7.82 14.82
C VAL A 57 -16.39 6.60 15.68
N ARG A 58 -17.63 6.15 15.64
CA ARG A 58 -18.05 4.92 16.34
C ARG A 58 -17.43 3.68 15.69
N PRO A 59 -17.09 2.63 16.47
CA PRO A 59 -16.58 1.39 15.92
C PRO A 59 -17.61 0.76 14.95
N PRO A 60 -17.14 0.12 13.87
CA PRO A 60 -18.03 -0.58 12.96
C PRO A 60 -18.67 -1.79 13.65
N SER A 61 -19.88 -2.15 13.24
CA SER A 61 -20.61 -3.33 13.73
C SER A 61 -20.03 -4.64 13.14
N LEU A 62 -18.73 -4.88 13.39
CA LEU A 62 -17.98 -6.04 12.93
C LEU A 62 -17.33 -6.73 14.12
N PRO A 63 -17.17 -8.08 14.09
CA PRO A 63 -16.35 -8.78 15.06
C PRO A 63 -14.93 -8.20 15.08
N TRP A 64 -14.44 -7.85 16.26
CA TRP A 64 -13.12 -7.24 16.51
C TRP A 64 -11.95 -7.98 15.84
N ARG A 65 -12.04 -9.30 15.70
CA ARG A 65 -11.04 -10.12 15.01
C ARG A 65 -10.71 -9.64 13.60
N PHE A 66 -11.65 -9.03 12.87
CA PHE A 66 -11.42 -8.50 11.53
C PHE A 66 -10.61 -7.21 11.57
N MET A 67 -10.88 -6.32 12.52
CA MET A 67 -10.09 -5.10 12.71
C MET A 67 -8.67 -5.42 13.18
N LEU A 68 -8.54 -6.37 14.11
CA LEU A 68 -7.24 -6.85 14.59
C LEU A 68 -6.43 -7.49 13.44
N GLY A 69 -7.02 -8.45 12.73
CA GLY A 69 -6.33 -9.13 11.62
C GLY A 69 -5.96 -8.18 10.49
N TYR A 70 -6.86 -7.28 10.10
CA TYR A 70 -6.59 -6.27 9.09
C TYR A 70 -5.50 -5.29 9.54
N GLY A 71 -5.58 -4.77 10.76
CA GLY A 71 -4.58 -3.85 11.31
C GLY A 71 -3.20 -4.48 11.45
N LEU A 72 -3.11 -5.75 11.85
CA LEU A 72 -1.83 -6.48 11.89
C LEU A 72 -1.30 -6.74 10.47
N ALA A 73 -2.12 -7.25 9.56
CA ALA A 73 -1.67 -7.58 8.21
C ALA A 73 -1.31 -6.32 7.42
N GLN A 74 -2.19 -5.33 7.36
CA GLN A 74 -1.95 -4.10 6.60
C GLN A 74 -1.04 -3.13 7.36
N GLY A 75 -1.30 -2.89 8.64
CA GLY A 75 -0.52 -1.95 9.42
C GLY A 75 0.89 -2.46 9.64
N VAL A 76 1.04 -3.48 10.49
CA VAL A 76 2.37 -3.97 10.90
C VAL A 76 3.05 -4.72 9.75
N GLY A 77 2.35 -5.66 9.11
CA GLY A 77 2.94 -6.49 8.05
C GLY A 77 3.29 -5.67 6.81
N GLN A 78 2.29 -5.12 6.13
CA GLN A 78 2.51 -4.40 4.87
C GLN A 78 3.40 -3.17 5.05
N PHE A 79 2.99 -2.23 5.91
CA PHE A 79 3.72 -0.97 6.05
C PHE A 79 5.04 -1.12 6.81
N GLY A 80 5.12 -2.03 7.77
CA GLY A 80 6.38 -2.31 8.47
C GLY A 80 7.44 -2.85 7.51
N LEU A 81 7.10 -3.86 6.71
CA LEU A 81 8.01 -4.41 5.71
C LEU A 81 8.33 -3.39 4.60
N LEU A 82 7.35 -2.58 4.17
CA LEU A 82 7.56 -1.57 3.15
C LEU A 82 8.48 -0.44 3.63
N PHE A 83 8.25 0.10 4.82
CA PHE A 83 9.13 1.13 5.39
C PHE A 83 10.55 0.60 5.61
N LEU A 84 10.68 -0.61 6.13
CA LEU A 84 11.98 -1.24 6.29
C LEU A 84 12.64 -1.50 4.94
N GLY A 85 11.89 -1.94 3.94
CA GLY A 85 12.39 -2.13 2.57
C GLY A 85 12.92 -0.84 1.95
N LEU A 86 12.18 0.26 2.07
CA LEU A 86 12.61 1.60 1.62
C LEU A 86 13.86 2.09 2.37
N HIS A 87 13.93 1.82 3.68
CA HIS A 87 15.09 2.17 4.51
C HIS A 87 16.34 1.38 4.14
N LEU A 88 16.17 0.09 3.81
CA LEU A 88 17.27 -0.80 3.41
C LEU A 88 17.61 -0.73 1.92
N GLY A 89 17.15 0.29 1.20
CA GLY A 89 17.59 0.60 -0.15
C GLY A 89 16.61 0.25 -1.27
N MET A 90 15.34 -0.06 -0.95
CA MET A 90 14.31 -0.07 -2.00
C MET A 90 14.11 1.34 -2.55
N THR A 91 14.10 1.49 -3.89
CA THR A 91 13.80 2.79 -4.49
C THR A 91 12.30 3.08 -4.46
N ALA A 92 11.91 4.34 -4.35
CA ALA A 92 10.50 4.70 -4.24
C ALA A 92 9.72 4.34 -5.51
N GLY A 93 10.35 4.52 -6.66
CA GLY A 93 9.78 4.15 -7.95
C GLY A 93 9.52 2.65 -8.05
N MET A 94 10.54 1.82 -7.79
CA MET A 94 10.38 0.36 -7.84
C MET A 94 9.43 -0.16 -6.76
N ALA A 95 9.39 0.44 -5.57
CA ALA A 95 8.41 0.08 -4.54
C ALA A 95 6.97 0.24 -5.04
N SER A 96 6.68 1.31 -5.80
CA SER A 96 5.35 1.55 -6.37
C SER A 96 4.91 0.48 -7.37
N VAL A 97 5.86 -0.13 -8.07
CA VAL A 97 5.62 -1.24 -9.02
C VAL A 97 5.49 -2.57 -8.29
N VAL A 98 6.49 -2.91 -7.47
CA VAL A 98 6.60 -4.22 -6.81
C VAL A 98 5.43 -4.46 -5.86
N ILE A 99 4.96 -3.44 -5.14
CA ILE A 99 3.82 -3.57 -4.22
C ILE A 99 2.52 -3.95 -4.94
N GLN A 100 2.38 -3.67 -6.24
CA GLN A 100 1.20 -4.06 -7.03
C GLN A 100 1.10 -5.58 -7.24
N THR A 101 2.16 -6.32 -6.98
CA THR A 101 2.13 -7.79 -6.99
C THR A 101 1.20 -8.36 -5.92
N GLN A 102 0.72 -7.53 -4.98
CA GLN A 102 -0.38 -7.88 -4.07
C GLN A 102 -1.62 -8.44 -4.81
N ALA A 103 -1.88 -8.00 -6.04
CA ALA A 103 -3.00 -8.50 -6.83
C ALA A 103 -2.84 -10.01 -7.14
N PHE A 104 -1.61 -10.46 -7.37
CA PHE A 104 -1.31 -11.86 -7.64
C PHE A 104 -1.34 -12.71 -6.37
N PHE A 105 -0.83 -12.20 -5.25
CA PHE A 105 -0.98 -12.88 -3.96
C PHE A 105 -2.47 -12.99 -3.56
N THR A 106 -3.27 -11.96 -3.85
CA THR A 106 -4.73 -12.01 -3.64
C THR A 106 -5.38 -13.07 -4.53
N LEU A 107 -4.92 -13.21 -5.79
CA LEU A 107 -5.39 -14.25 -6.71
C LEU A 107 -5.05 -15.66 -6.20
N LEU A 108 -3.82 -15.87 -5.69
CA LEU A 108 -3.41 -17.14 -5.09
C LEU A 108 -4.26 -17.50 -3.85
N ALA A 109 -4.78 -16.50 -3.15
CA ALA A 109 -5.67 -16.70 -2.01
C ALA A 109 -7.14 -16.90 -2.41
N ALA A 110 -7.53 -16.66 -3.66
CA ALA A 110 -8.92 -16.75 -4.14
C ALA A 110 -9.59 -18.12 -3.90
N PRO A 111 -8.90 -19.29 -4.07
CA PRO A 111 -9.49 -20.59 -3.76
C PRO A 111 -9.93 -20.74 -2.29
N TRP A 112 -9.19 -20.14 -1.35
CA TRP A 112 -9.57 -20.14 0.08
C TRP A 112 -10.81 -19.30 0.38
N LEU A 113 -11.20 -18.45 -0.57
CA LEU A 113 -12.44 -17.67 -0.54
C LEU A 113 -13.59 -18.35 -1.30
N GLY A 114 -13.36 -19.55 -1.83
CA GLY A 114 -14.32 -20.28 -2.65
C GLY A 114 -14.46 -19.74 -4.09
N GLU A 115 -13.47 -18.96 -4.55
CA GLU A 115 -13.50 -18.35 -5.88
C GLU A 115 -12.72 -19.18 -6.89
N ARG A 116 -13.25 -19.27 -8.11
CA ARG A 116 -12.58 -19.94 -9.22
C ARG A 116 -11.68 -18.95 -9.95
N VAL A 117 -10.42 -19.29 -10.05
CA VAL A 117 -9.43 -18.54 -10.84
C VAL A 117 -9.50 -19.02 -12.29
N ARG A 118 -9.56 -18.09 -13.22
CA ARG A 118 -9.64 -18.40 -14.67
C ARG A 118 -8.25 -18.65 -15.24
N PRO A 119 -8.13 -19.45 -16.32
CA PRO A 119 -6.84 -19.71 -16.99
C PRO A 119 -6.09 -18.43 -17.38
N LEU A 120 -6.83 -17.40 -17.86
CA LEU A 120 -6.25 -16.12 -18.24
C LEU A 120 -5.60 -15.38 -17.06
N GLN A 121 -6.15 -15.53 -15.85
CA GLN A 121 -5.57 -14.95 -14.63
C GLN A 121 -4.27 -15.65 -14.26
N TRP A 122 -4.18 -16.97 -14.44
CA TRP A 122 -2.92 -17.71 -14.28
C TRP A 122 -1.85 -17.29 -15.28
N ALA A 123 -2.26 -17.05 -16.55
CA ALA A 123 -1.35 -16.51 -17.56
C ALA A 123 -0.84 -15.11 -17.17
N GLY A 124 -1.73 -14.23 -16.69
CA GLY A 124 -1.35 -12.91 -16.18
C GLY A 124 -0.38 -12.99 -15.00
N LEU A 125 -0.60 -13.94 -14.08
CA LEU A 125 0.33 -14.21 -12.97
C LEU A 125 1.71 -14.65 -13.48
N ALA A 126 1.77 -15.61 -14.43
CA ALA A 126 3.03 -16.08 -14.98
C ALA A 126 3.83 -14.95 -15.66
N VAL A 127 3.15 -14.13 -16.48
CA VAL A 127 3.77 -12.96 -17.13
C VAL A 127 4.32 -12.00 -16.08
N ALA A 128 3.55 -11.67 -15.04
CA ALA A 128 4.00 -10.74 -14.02
C ALA A 128 5.15 -11.29 -13.16
N LEU A 129 5.20 -12.61 -12.91
CA LEU A 129 6.33 -13.24 -12.22
C LEU A 129 7.62 -13.10 -13.03
N CYS A 130 7.57 -13.24 -14.36
CA CYS A 130 8.74 -12.99 -15.22
C CYS A 130 9.23 -11.53 -15.08
N GLY A 131 8.30 -10.56 -15.08
CA GLY A 131 8.64 -9.15 -14.89
C GLY A 131 9.22 -8.88 -13.50
N LEU A 132 8.65 -9.48 -12.46
CA LEU A 132 9.12 -9.35 -11.08
C LEU A 132 10.53 -9.94 -10.90
N LEU A 133 10.80 -11.09 -11.49
CA LEU A 133 12.14 -11.70 -11.52
C LEU A 133 13.14 -10.79 -12.25
N ALA A 134 12.76 -10.23 -13.40
CA ALA A 134 13.61 -9.29 -14.12
C ALA A 134 13.97 -8.07 -13.26
N ILE A 135 12.99 -7.49 -12.54
CA ILE A 135 13.24 -6.38 -11.60
C ILE A 135 14.16 -6.83 -10.47
N GLY A 136 13.90 -7.98 -9.85
CA GLY A 136 14.68 -8.48 -8.73
C GLY A 136 16.14 -8.79 -9.11
N LEU A 137 16.38 -9.31 -10.32
CA LEU A 137 17.72 -9.58 -10.84
C LEU A 137 18.50 -8.30 -11.22
N ALA A 138 17.80 -7.18 -11.40
CA ALA A 138 18.39 -5.88 -11.68
C ALA A 138 18.73 -5.09 -10.41
N HIS A 139 18.94 -5.78 -9.28
CA HIS A 139 19.44 -5.15 -8.05
C HIS A 139 20.92 -4.81 -8.17
N GLY A 140 21.37 -3.85 -7.39
CA GLY A 140 22.77 -3.44 -7.37
C GLY A 140 23.15 -2.83 -6.02
N GLU A 141 24.45 -2.63 -5.84
CA GLU A 141 25.02 -1.99 -4.67
C GLU A 141 25.50 -0.61 -5.04
N GLY A 142 24.99 0.43 -4.37
CA GLY A 142 25.40 1.80 -4.60
C GLY A 142 24.29 2.83 -4.39
N PRO A 143 24.63 4.12 -4.34
CA PRO A 143 23.66 5.19 -4.16
C PRO A 143 22.60 5.18 -5.27
N GLY A 144 21.33 5.15 -4.88
CA GLY A 144 20.20 5.16 -5.82
C GLY A 144 19.87 3.82 -6.48
N GLN A 145 20.62 2.76 -6.21
CA GLN A 145 20.32 1.42 -6.71
C GLN A 145 19.38 0.67 -5.74
N MET A 146 18.55 -0.20 -6.30
CA MET A 146 17.64 -1.05 -5.52
C MET A 146 18.41 -2.24 -4.94
N THR A 147 18.36 -2.41 -3.62
CA THR A 147 18.96 -3.57 -2.95
C THR A 147 18.06 -4.81 -3.01
N LEU A 148 18.66 -6.00 -2.97
CA LEU A 148 17.91 -7.25 -2.89
C LEU A 148 17.07 -7.35 -1.61
N ALA A 149 17.61 -6.89 -0.48
CA ALA A 149 16.88 -6.87 0.81
C ALA A 149 15.64 -5.98 0.72
N GLY A 150 15.77 -4.76 0.16
CA GLY A 150 14.64 -3.86 -0.07
C GLY A 150 13.58 -4.45 -0.99
N PHE A 151 14.00 -5.13 -2.05
CA PHE A 151 13.11 -5.83 -2.98
C PHE A 151 12.32 -6.95 -2.29
N VAL A 152 13.00 -7.86 -1.59
CA VAL A 152 12.36 -9.00 -0.90
C VAL A 152 11.36 -8.52 0.16
N LEU A 153 11.73 -7.51 0.95
CA LEU A 153 10.83 -6.92 1.94
C LEU A 153 9.60 -6.28 1.29
N THR A 154 9.75 -5.64 0.13
CA THR A 154 8.62 -5.05 -0.60
C THR A 154 7.69 -6.12 -1.18
N VAL A 155 8.24 -7.25 -1.66
CA VAL A 155 7.42 -8.42 -2.07
C VAL A 155 6.67 -8.99 -0.86
N GLY A 156 7.33 -9.12 0.29
CA GLY A 156 6.69 -9.52 1.55
C GLY A 156 5.56 -8.56 1.95
N ALA A 157 5.78 -7.24 1.82
CA ALA A 157 4.75 -6.23 2.04
C ALA A 157 3.54 -6.42 1.12
N ALA A 158 3.77 -6.76 -0.15
CA ALA A 158 2.69 -7.06 -1.10
C ALA A 158 1.86 -8.29 -0.68
N ALA A 159 2.51 -9.35 -0.18
CA ALA A 159 1.83 -10.52 0.35
C ALA A 159 0.98 -10.20 1.60
N MET A 160 1.49 -9.36 2.49
CA MET A 160 0.74 -8.90 3.66
C MET A 160 -0.44 -8.00 3.28
N TRP A 161 -0.30 -7.17 2.24
CA TRP A 161 -1.42 -6.42 1.70
C TRP A 161 -2.49 -7.35 1.11
N ALA A 162 -2.10 -8.36 0.36
CA ALA A 162 -3.04 -9.37 -0.13
C ALA A 162 -3.79 -10.07 1.03
N THR A 163 -3.09 -10.39 2.11
CA THR A 163 -3.71 -10.95 3.32
C THR A 163 -4.75 -10.01 3.90
N SER A 164 -4.46 -8.71 3.99
CA SER A 164 -5.43 -7.71 4.46
C SER A 164 -6.66 -7.60 3.55
N ASN A 165 -6.46 -7.68 2.22
CA ASN A 165 -7.56 -7.70 1.24
C ASN A 165 -8.49 -8.92 1.46
N VAL A 166 -7.92 -10.10 1.71
CA VAL A 166 -8.69 -11.32 2.04
C VAL A 166 -9.50 -11.14 3.32
N ILE A 167 -8.88 -10.56 4.36
CA ILE A 167 -9.56 -10.28 5.64
C ILE A 167 -10.71 -9.28 5.44
N ALA A 168 -10.48 -8.17 4.74
CA ALA A 168 -11.50 -7.17 4.44
C ALA A 168 -12.68 -7.77 3.64
N ARG A 169 -12.38 -8.66 2.69
CA ARG A 169 -13.39 -9.37 1.91
C ARG A 169 -14.22 -10.32 2.75
N ARG A 170 -13.59 -11.11 3.62
CA ARG A 170 -14.32 -11.96 4.58
C ARG A 170 -15.17 -11.12 5.55
N ALA A 171 -14.67 -10.00 6.02
CA ALA A 171 -15.42 -9.08 6.86
C ALA A 171 -16.70 -8.60 6.16
N SER A 172 -16.63 -8.24 4.87
CA SER A 172 -17.80 -7.81 4.09
C SER A 172 -18.84 -8.91 3.83
N GLN A 173 -18.43 -10.18 3.91
CA GLN A 173 -19.35 -11.33 3.84
C GLN A 173 -20.10 -11.56 5.16
N VAL A 174 -19.50 -11.19 6.28
CA VAL A 174 -20.10 -11.38 7.62
C VAL A 174 -21.09 -10.27 7.96
N ALA A 175 -20.75 -9.01 7.67
CA ALA A 175 -21.63 -7.88 7.92
C ALA A 175 -21.35 -6.72 6.97
N ARG A 176 -22.38 -5.90 6.72
CA ARG A 176 -22.20 -4.61 6.03
C ARG A 176 -21.58 -3.62 6.99
N TYR A 177 -20.49 -2.98 6.58
CA TYR A 177 -19.81 -1.95 7.37
C TYR A 177 -19.44 -0.74 6.52
N GLN A 178 -19.28 0.39 7.20
CA GLN A 178 -18.78 1.59 6.56
C GLN A 178 -17.23 1.54 6.51
N PRO A 179 -16.61 1.81 5.35
CA PRO A 179 -15.16 1.72 5.20
C PRO A 179 -14.37 2.66 6.09
N PHE A 180 -14.80 3.91 6.22
CA PHE A 180 -14.08 4.91 7.00
C PHE A 180 -13.94 4.52 8.49
N PRO A 181 -15.02 4.17 9.23
CA PRO A 181 -14.89 3.61 10.57
C PRO A 181 -14.00 2.38 10.65
N PHE A 182 -14.10 1.47 9.69
CA PHE A 182 -13.26 0.28 9.66
C PHE A 182 -11.77 0.62 9.56
N ILE A 183 -11.39 1.58 8.68
CA ILE A 183 -10.01 2.01 8.52
C ILE A 183 -9.52 2.71 9.80
N VAL A 184 -10.31 3.63 10.38
CA VAL A 184 -9.95 4.36 11.60
C VAL A 184 -9.66 3.37 12.74
N TRP A 185 -10.58 2.45 13.02
CA TRP A 185 -10.46 1.50 14.13
C TRP A 185 -9.42 0.42 13.89
N SER A 186 -9.24 -0.04 12.65
CA SER A 186 -8.16 -0.97 12.32
C SER A 186 -6.78 -0.31 12.42
N SER A 187 -6.70 1.01 12.22
CA SER A 187 -5.45 1.78 12.37
C SER A 187 -4.99 1.97 13.81
N VAL A 188 -5.83 1.67 14.80
CA VAL A 188 -5.42 1.63 16.23
C VAL A 188 -4.47 0.46 16.50
N VAL A 189 -4.72 -0.67 15.83
CA VAL A 189 -4.02 -1.94 16.09
C VAL A 189 -2.50 -1.84 15.91
N PRO A 190 -1.97 -1.26 14.82
CA PRO A 190 -0.54 -1.21 14.59
C PRO A 190 0.22 -0.18 15.46
N ILE A 191 -0.46 0.71 16.19
CA ILE A 191 0.19 1.77 16.97
C ILE A 191 1.15 1.18 17.99
N LEU A 192 0.62 0.34 18.88
CA LEU A 192 1.42 -0.26 19.95
C LEU A 192 2.56 -1.15 19.41
N PRO A 193 2.31 -2.08 18.46
CA PRO A 193 3.38 -2.85 17.85
C PRO A 193 4.49 -1.98 17.23
N PHE A 194 4.14 -0.90 16.55
CA PHE A 194 5.13 -0.02 15.93
C PHE A 194 5.95 0.76 16.97
N PHE A 195 5.34 1.29 18.03
CA PHE A 195 6.08 1.92 19.10
C PHE A 195 6.98 0.94 19.83
N ALA A 196 6.50 -0.29 20.09
CA ALA A 196 7.31 -1.33 20.72
C ALA A 196 8.50 -1.74 19.83
N LEU A 197 8.29 -1.90 18.51
CA LEU A 197 9.36 -2.19 17.57
C LEU A 197 10.36 -1.02 17.45
N ALA A 198 9.89 0.22 17.41
CA ALA A 198 10.77 1.39 17.41
C ALA A 198 11.62 1.46 18.68
N ALA A 199 11.01 1.25 19.85
CA ALA A 199 11.73 1.22 21.12
C ALA A 199 12.73 0.07 21.19
N TRP A 200 12.42 -1.09 20.60
CA TRP A 200 13.31 -2.26 20.60
C TRP A 200 14.46 -2.13 19.60
N ILE A 201 14.20 -1.62 18.39
CA ILE A 201 15.19 -1.55 17.30
C ILE A 201 16.09 -0.32 17.46
N ASP A 202 15.48 0.85 17.68
CA ASP A 202 16.18 2.13 17.73
C ASP A 202 16.60 2.50 19.16
N GLY A 203 15.92 1.94 20.15
CA GLY A 203 16.06 2.28 21.57
C GLY A 203 15.23 3.52 21.97
N PRO A 204 14.78 3.59 23.24
CA PRO A 204 13.92 4.67 23.72
C PRO A 204 14.55 6.07 23.62
N ALA A 205 15.87 6.17 23.80
CA ALA A 205 16.60 7.45 23.73
C ALA A 205 16.59 8.02 22.31
N GLN A 206 16.89 7.21 21.30
CA GLN A 206 16.87 7.64 19.90
C GLN A 206 15.44 7.98 19.45
N MET A 207 14.46 7.18 19.85
CA MET A 207 13.04 7.47 19.57
C MET A 207 12.63 8.82 20.16
N ALA A 208 12.99 9.11 21.42
CA ALA A 208 12.71 10.40 22.07
C ALA A 208 13.39 11.56 21.34
N GLN A 209 14.65 11.39 20.94
CA GLN A 209 15.39 12.38 20.16
C GLN A 209 14.73 12.68 18.81
N GLN A 210 14.28 11.64 18.08
CA GLN A 210 13.57 11.81 16.82
C GLN A 210 12.25 12.55 17.01
N LEU A 211 11.48 12.24 18.07
CA LEU A 211 10.22 12.92 18.39
C LEU A 211 10.44 14.41 18.75
N GLN A 212 11.49 14.73 19.50
CA GLN A 212 11.84 16.12 19.83
C GLN A 212 12.37 16.90 18.61
N GLY A 213 13.05 16.21 17.69
CA GLY A 213 13.61 16.78 16.47
C GLY A 213 12.65 16.82 15.29
N LEU A 214 11.37 16.52 15.47
CA LEU A 214 10.38 16.52 14.37
C LEU A 214 10.22 17.92 13.75
N GLY A 215 10.84 18.11 12.60
CA GLY A 215 10.66 19.32 11.80
C GLY A 215 9.30 19.33 11.06
N TRP A 216 8.90 20.51 10.59
CA TRP A 216 7.63 20.68 9.87
C TRP A 216 7.50 19.76 8.64
N LYS A 217 8.59 19.47 7.93
CA LYS A 217 8.60 18.53 6.79
C LYS A 217 8.20 17.11 7.21
N SER A 218 8.74 16.62 8.32
CA SER A 218 8.39 15.31 8.88
C SER A 218 6.93 15.24 9.30
N VAL A 219 6.44 16.30 9.95
CA VAL A 219 5.02 16.39 10.31
C VAL A 219 4.13 16.35 9.08
N LEU A 220 4.45 17.09 8.02
CA LEU A 220 3.70 17.06 6.77
C LEU A 220 3.72 15.67 6.11
N CYS A 221 4.86 14.96 6.14
CA CYS A 221 4.91 13.58 5.66
C CYS A 221 3.97 12.68 6.45
N VAL A 222 4.00 12.74 7.79
CA VAL A 222 3.10 11.95 8.65
C VAL A 222 1.63 12.26 8.35
N LEU A 223 1.25 13.54 8.26
CA LEU A 223 -0.12 13.95 7.98
C LEU A 223 -0.58 13.51 6.59
N TYR A 224 0.28 13.62 5.58
CA TYR A 224 0.00 13.11 4.24
C TYR A 224 -0.27 11.60 4.27
N LEU A 225 0.63 10.84 4.89
CA LEU A 225 0.52 9.38 5.00
C LEU A 225 -0.73 8.95 5.78
N ALA A 226 -1.06 9.67 6.85
CA ALA A 226 -2.21 9.37 7.69
C ALA A 226 -3.55 9.81 7.05
N TRP A 227 -3.67 11.05 6.67
CA TRP A 227 -4.96 11.63 6.29
C TRP A 227 -5.27 11.47 4.81
N LEU A 228 -4.29 11.77 3.94
CA LEU A 228 -4.51 11.67 2.50
C LEU A 228 -4.39 10.21 2.02
N ALA A 229 -3.27 9.56 2.30
CA ALA A 229 -3.01 8.22 1.76
C ALA A 229 -3.78 7.11 2.50
N THR A 230 -4.03 7.24 3.82
CA THR A 230 -4.78 6.23 4.56
C THR A 230 -6.27 6.57 4.62
N LEU A 231 -6.68 7.72 5.14
CA LEU A 231 -8.11 7.97 5.36
C LEU A 231 -8.84 8.37 4.07
N LEU A 232 -8.36 9.40 3.37
CA LEU A 232 -9.06 9.92 2.20
C LEU A 232 -9.02 8.94 1.03
N ALA A 233 -7.83 8.49 0.62
CA ALA A 233 -7.69 7.66 -0.57
C ALA A 233 -8.39 6.30 -0.42
N TYR A 234 -8.25 5.60 0.71
CA TYR A 234 -9.00 4.35 0.93
C TYR A 234 -10.51 4.57 1.02
N SER A 235 -10.98 5.68 1.58
CA SER A 235 -12.41 5.99 1.64
C SER A 235 -12.99 6.25 0.25
N LEU A 236 -12.31 7.05 -0.58
CA LEU A 236 -12.71 7.30 -1.97
C LEU A 236 -12.68 6.02 -2.80
N TRP A 237 -11.61 5.22 -2.67
CA TRP A 237 -11.46 3.96 -3.39
C TRP A 237 -12.57 2.96 -3.06
N THR A 238 -12.83 2.78 -1.78
CA THR A 238 -13.90 1.86 -1.34
C THR A 238 -15.28 2.35 -1.78
N ARG A 239 -15.52 3.68 -1.74
CA ARG A 239 -16.77 4.27 -2.28
C ARG A 239 -16.94 3.99 -3.77
N LEU A 240 -15.86 4.09 -4.56
CA LEU A 240 -15.89 3.74 -5.97
C LEU A 240 -16.23 2.24 -6.19
N LEU A 241 -15.60 1.35 -5.42
CA LEU A 241 -15.87 -0.10 -5.49
C LEU A 241 -17.29 -0.47 -5.02
N GLN A 242 -17.88 0.31 -4.12
CA GLN A 242 -19.28 0.10 -3.70
C GLN A 242 -20.29 0.55 -4.75
N ARG A 243 -19.95 1.55 -5.58
CA ARG A 243 -20.84 2.13 -6.59
C ARG A 243 -20.74 1.46 -7.95
N HIS A 244 -19.54 0.97 -8.28
CA HIS A 244 -19.23 0.46 -9.61
C HIS A 244 -18.64 -0.95 -9.54
N PRO A 245 -18.83 -1.76 -10.58
CA PRO A 245 -18.17 -3.06 -10.70
C PRO A 245 -16.65 -2.92 -10.58
N ALA A 246 -16.00 -3.81 -9.84
CA ALA A 246 -14.55 -3.79 -9.62
C ALA A 246 -13.76 -3.71 -10.94
N GLY A 247 -14.21 -4.42 -12.01
CA GLY A 247 -13.56 -4.38 -13.30
C GLY A 247 -13.55 -3.01 -14.02
N ARG A 248 -14.29 -2.01 -13.51
CA ARG A 248 -14.21 -0.62 -13.99
C ARG A 248 -13.32 0.26 -13.12
N VAL A 249 -13.22 -0.06 -11.85
CA VAL A 249 -12.46 0.73 -10.86
C VAL A 249 -11.01 0.28 -10.79
N THR A 250 -10.76 -1.03 -10.76
CA THR A 250 -9.41 -1.57 -10.58
C THR A 250 -8.39 -1.15 -11.66
N PRO A 251 -8.74 -0.91 -12.93
CA PRO A 251 -7.78 -0.42 -13.91
C PRO A 251 -7.09 0.89 -13.53
N PHE A 252 -7.75 1.75 -12.74
CA PHE A 252 -7.12 2.99 -12.27
C PHE A 252 -5.90 2.73 -11.38
N SER A 253 -5.87 1.64 -10.61
CA SER A 253 -4.73 1.31 -9.77
C SER A 253 -3.45 1.02 -10.57
N LEU A 254 -3.56 0.63 -11.85
CA LEU A 254 -2.41 0.43 -12.73
C LEU A 254 -1.66 1.72 -13.06
N VAL A 255 -2.30 2.87 -12.88
CA VAL A 255 -1.66 4.18 -13.10
C VAL A 255 -0.83 4.60 -11.87
N VAL A 256 -1.10 4.02 -10.69
CA VAL A 256 -0.34 4.32 -9.45
C VAL A 256 1.17 4.12 -9.61
N PRO A 257 1.67 2.98 -10.13
CA PRO A 257 3.11 2.81 -10.32
C PRO A 257 3.70 3.75 -11.37
N VAL A 258 2.92 4.17 -12.37
CA VAL A 258 3.38 5.17 -13.35
C VAL A 258 3.63 6.50 -12.66
N VAL A 259 2.67 6.97 -11.85
CA VAL A 259 2.83 8.20 -11.07
C VAL A 259 3.98 8.06 -10.06
N GLY A 260 4.09 6.91 -9.38
CA GLY A 260 5.14 6.65 -8.39
C GLY A 260 6.55 6.68 -8.99
N LEU A 261 6.74 6.01 -10.13
CA LEU A 261 8.01 6.01 -10.87
C LEU A 261 8.41 7.42 -11.30
N TRP A 262 7.52 8.14 -11.97
CA TRP A 262 7.82 9.51 -12.42
C TRP A 262 8.07 10.45 -11.24
N ALA A 263 7.31 10.35 -10.18
CA ALA A 263 7.54 11.14 -8.98
C ALA A 263 8.92 10.85 -8.35
N ALA A 264 9.34 9.58 -8.30
CA ALA A 264 10.63 9.18 -7.77
C ALA A 264 11.81 9.68 -8.63
N VAL A 265 11.68 9.62 -9.96
CA VAL A 265 12.66 10.21 -10.88
C VAL A 265 12.77 11.73 -10.66
N LEU A 266 11.64 12.43 -10.58
CA LEU A 266 11.64 13.89 -10.44
C LEU A 266 12.14 14.38 -9.08
N VAL A 267 11.82 13.67 -7.98
CA VAL A 267 12.14 14.12 -6.62
C VAL A 267 13.51 13.63 -6.15
N PHE A 268 13.87 12.39 -6.47
CA PHE A 268 15.13 11.78 -6.01
C PHE A 268 16.17 11.61 -7.11
N GLY A 269 15.86 11.91 -8.36
CA GLY A 269 16.74 11.63 -9.49
C GLY A 269 16.97 10.12 -9.69
N GLU A 270 16.02 9.27 -9.28
CA GLU A 270 16.14 7.82 -9.46
C GLU A 270 16.34 7.50 -10.96
N GLN A 271 17.28 6.62 -11.24
CA GLN A 271 17.57 6.17 -12.61
C GLN A 271 17.40 4.65 -12.69
N PRO A 272 16.15 4.16 -12.85
CA PRO A 272 15.91 2.74 -12.99
C PRO A 272 16.67 2.17 -14.19
N ALA A 273 17.34 1.04 -13.99
CA ALA A 273 18.04 0.35 -15.07
C ALA A 273 17.05 -0.08 -16.19
N LEU A 274 17.54 -0.22 -17.41
CA LEU A 274 16.70 -0.66 -18.54
C LEU A 274 15.94 -1.95 -18.22
N GLN A 275 16.61 -2.89 -17.56
CA GLN A 275 16.00 -4.16 -17.12
C GLN A 275 14.83 -3.92 -16.14
N GLN A 276 14.92 -2.93 -15.25
CA GLN A 276 13.84 -2.56 -14.34
C GLN A 276 12.66 -1.92 -15.09
N TRP A 277 12.93 -1.09 -16.11
CA TRP A 277 11.88 -0.54 -16.99
C TRP A 277 11.16 -1.65 -17.77
N LEU A 278 11.90 -2.55 -18.37
CA LEU A 278 11.33 -3.70 -19.10
C LEU A 278 10.53 -4.60 -18.17
N GLY A 279 11.09 -4.94 -17.01
CA GLY A 279 10.40 -5.73 -15.98
C GLY A 279 9.11 -5.07 -15.49
N THR A 280 9.13 -3.74 -15.30
CA THR A 280 7.93 -2.95 -14.98
C THR A 280 6.86 -3.08 -16.05
N GLY A 281 7.22 -2.93 -17.32
CA GLY A 281 6.29 -3.12 -18.45
C GLY A 281 5.67 -4.52 -18.46
N VAL A 282 6.46 -5.54 -18.18
CA VAL A 282 5.99 -6.94 -18.11
C VAL A 282 5.07 -7.17 -16.91
N VAL A 283 5.39 -6.61 -15.71
CA VAL A 283 4.49 -6.67 -14.54
C VAL A 283 3.15 -6.01 -14.84
N LEU A 284 3.18 -4.80 -15.42
CA LEU A 284 1.94 -4.08 -15.80
C LEU A 284 1.13 -4.85 -16.83
N LEU A 285 1.77 -5.46 -17.83
CA LEU A 285 1.11 -6.31 -18.82
C LEU A 285 0.42 -7.51 -18.13
N GLY A 286 1.11 -8.19 -17.21
CA GLY A 286 0.53 -9.28 -16.42
C GLY A 286 -0.69 -8.83 -15.62
N LEU A 287 -0.66 -7.63 -15.01
CA LEU A 287 -1.80 -7.05 -14.30
C LEU A 287 -2.98 -6.74 -15.25
N VAL A 288 -2.71 -6.22 -16.44
CA VAL A 288 -3.74 -5.97 -17.48
C VAL A 288 -4.40 -7.28 -17.91
N ILE A 289 -3.60 -8.33 -18.19
CA ILE A 289 -4.11 -9.66 -18.56
C ILE A 289 -4.97 -10.22 -17.42
N ASN A 290 -4.53 -10.09 -16.17
CA ASN A 290 -5.28 -10.57 -15.00
C ASN A 290 -6.65 -9.89 -14.85
N GLN A 291 -6.80 -8.65 -15.28
CA GLN A 291 -8.07 -7.91 -15.20
C GLN A 291 -9.06 -8.21 -16.32
N LYS A 292 -8.60 -8.82 -17.41
CA LYS A 292 -9.50 -9.23 -18.51
C LYS A 292 -10.44 -10.34 -18.02
N ARG A 293 -11.73 -10.15 -18.29
CA ARG A 293 -12.80 -11.09 -17.90
C ARG A 293 -12.99 -12.18 -18.94
#